data_288893e23987aa5ee3ab1ce83f0a04eb
#
_entry.id   288893e23987aa5ee3ab1ce83f0a04eb
#
_cell.length_a   1.000
_cell.length_b   1.000
_cell.length_c   1.000
_cell.angle_alpha   90.00
_cell.angle_beta   90.00
_cell.angle_gamma   90.00
#
_symmetry.space_group_name_H-M   'P 1'
#
loop_
_entity.id
_entity.type
_entity.pdbx_description
1 polymer ?
#
loop_
_entity_poly.entity_id
_entity_poly.type
_entity_poly.pdbx_seq_one_letter_code
_entity_poly.pdbx_strand_id
1 'polypeptide(L)'
;MNQFVDGEWVTEYEATNDEGAFERQVTTFRDRVGPEAAEAGRYHLYVSYACPWAHRTLVTRKLLGLEDVVSVDVVDPFRNEDGWQFTPEREGCTTDSVNGFDYLREAYVEADPNYTGRVTVPVLWDTEEDTIVNNESREVMRNLTTVFAALGNGVDLAPEPLRGEIDDALDRIYEPINNGVYRTGFADTQSAYDEAVTELFEALEHWDSVLADQRYLVGDRLTEADIAMYTTLVRFDEVYHTIPNTLREVRPEYTDYRDTAWKQLTDFPNVYAYLRDLYQTDGFHETTHFSHISEHYDCPGSPPGMAPKFLPPEELSNRLYAPHNRDRLTESET
;
A
#
# COMPACT_ATOMS: atom_id res chain seq x y z
N MET A 1 7.95 15.21 8.82
CA MET A 1 6.80 14.29 9.11
C MET A 1 6.50 14.28 10.60
N ASN A 2 5.34 13.73 11.01
CA ASN A 2 4.85 13.79 12.40
C ASN A 2 4.93 12.42 13.04
N GLN A 3 5.21 12.37 14.35
CA GLN A 3 5.28 11.14 15.15
C GLN A 3 4.98 11.41 16.63
N PHE A 4 4.82 10.37 17.40
CA PHE A 4 4.89 10.44 18.85
C PHE A 4 6.31 10.20 19.36
N VAL A 5 6.65 10.84 20.47
CA VAL A 5 7.83 10.56 21.29
C VAL A 5 7.38 10.53 22.74
N ASP A 6 7.46 9.38 23.39
CA ASP A 6 7.00 9.16 24.77
C ASP A 6 5.57 9.68 25.03
N GLY A 7 4.66 9.43 24.09
CA GLY A 7 3.27 9.87 24.14
C GLY A 7 3.01 11.33 23.74
N GLU A 8 4.03 12.11 23.45
CA GLU A 8 3.91 13.50 23.00
C GLU A 8 3.97 13.61 21.47
N TRP A 9 3.02 14.34 20.86
CA TRP A 9 2.97 14.56 19.42
C TRP A 9 3.98 15.60 18.96
N VAL A 10 4.90 15.22 18.08
CA VAL A 10 5.94 16.08 17.52
C VAL A 10 5.83 16.15 15.99
N THR A 11 6.15 17.32 15.43
CA THR A 11 6.01 17.57 13.97
C THR A 11 7.33 17.46 13.21
N GLU A 12 8.44 17.27 13.90
CA GLU A 12 9.78 17.17 13.32
C GLU A 12 10.23 15.69 13.30
N TYR A 13 10.35 15.14 12.10
CA TYR A 13 10.88 13.79 11.86
C TYR A 13 11.61 13.75 10.51
N GLU A 14 12.84 13.31 10.50
CA GLU A 14 13.63 13.02 9.31
C GLU A 14 13.48 11.52 8.97
N ALA A 15 13.22 11.23 7.69
CA ALA A 15 12.98 9.87 7.23
C ALA A 15 14.19 9.27 6.50
N THR A 16 15.30 9.99 6.46
CA THR A 16 16.56 9.58 5.82
C THR A 16 17.67 9.43 6.85
N ASN A 17 18.59 8.50 6.58
CA ASN A 17 19.79 8.31 7.38
C ASN A 17 20.92 9.27 6.97
N ASP A 18 22.09 9.16 7.62
CA ASP A 18 23.27 10.01 7.37
C ASP A 18 23.83 9.88 5.93
N GLU A 19 23.48 8.81 5.20
CA GLU A 19 23.87 8.57 3.81
C GLU A 19 22.81 9.10 2.81
N GLY A 20 21.71 9.66 3.31
CA GLY A 20 20.59 10.18 2.53
C GLY A 20 19.67 9.09 1.97
N ALA A 21 19.76 7.88 2.49
CA ALA A 21 18.84 6.79 2.14
C ALA A 21 17.59 6.84 3.00
N PHE A 22 16.43 6.60 2.38
CA PHE A 22 15.15 6.52 3.10
C PHE A 22 15.11 5.30 4.02
N GLU A 23 14.82 5.52 5.29
CA GLU A 23 14.59 4.48 6.28
C GLU A 23 13.13 4.42 6.72
N ARG A 24 12.51 3.26 6.51
CA ARG A 24 11.16 3.03 6.99
C ARG A 24 11.18 2.58 8.45
N GLN A 25 10.52 3.35 9.32
CA GLN A 25 10.36 2.95 10.71
C GLN A 25 9.58 1.62 10.80
N VAL A 26 10.08 0.71 11.64
CA VAL A 26 9.42 -0.56 11.94
C VAL A 26 8.14 -0.30 12.73
N THR A 27 7.07 -1.00 12.38
CA THR A 27 5.79 -0.97 13.10
C THR A 27 5.92 -1.70 14.44
N THR A 28 5.24 -1.22 15.48
CA THR A 28 5.39 -1.72 16.86
C THR A 28 4.25 -2.59 17.32
N PHE A 29 3.04 -2.37 16.82
CA PHE A 29 1.89 -3.23 17.11
C PHE A 29 1.91 -4.43 16.14
N ARG A 30 2.29 -5.61 16.66
CA ARG A 30 2.57 -6.83 15.86
C ARG A 30 1.87 -8.07 16.41
N ASP A 31 0.83 -7.90 17.23
CA ASP A 31 0.06 -9.00 17.75
C ASP A 31 -0.78 -9.67 16.65
N ARG A 32 -1.21 -10.89 16.89
CA ARG A 32 -1.99 -11.68 15.95
C ARG A 32 -3.29 -12.10 16.58
N VAL A 33 -4.36 -12.05 15.79
CA VAL A 33 -5.64 -12.63 16.18
C VAL A 33 -5.51 -14.15 16.19
N GLY A 34 -5.85 -14.77 17.31
CA GLY A 34 -5.94 -16.23 17.38
C GLY A 34 -7.21 -16.76 16.71
N PRO A 35 -7.24 -18.04 16.25
CA PRO A 35 -8.42 -18.59 15.59
C PRO A 35 -9.70 -18.53 16.45
N GLU A 36 -9.56 -18.67 17.76
CA GLU A 36 -10.68 -18.64 18.72
C GLU A 36 -11.20 -17.22 18.99
N ALA A 37 -10.41 -16.20 18.64
CA ALA A 37 -10.76 -14.79 18.82
C ALA A 37 -11.33 -14.15 17.55
N ALA A 38 -11.30 -14.84 16.38
CA ALA A 38 -11.88 -14.34 15.16
C ALA A 38 -13.41 -14.34 15.25
N GLU A 39 -13.99 -13.19 15.50
CA GLU A 39 -15.40 -12.95 15.68
C GLU A 39 -15.89 -11.83 14.77
N ALA A 40 -17.05 -12.07 14.12
CA ALA A 40 -17.64 -11.07 13.23
C ALA A 40 -18.10 -9.84 14.02
N GLY A 41 -17.70 -8.65 13.54
CA GLY A 41 -18.07 -7.38 14.16
C GLY A 41 -17.18 -6.93 15.32
N ARG A 42 -16.23 -7.78 15.77
CA ARG A 42 -15.29 -7.41 16.83
C ARG A 42 -14.11 -6.57 16.32
N TYR A 43 -13.64 -6.84 15.11
CA TYR A 43 -12.45 -6.18 14.59
C TYR A 43 -12.80 -5.10 13.59
N HIS A 44 -12.01 -4.03 13.63
CA HIS A 44 -12.18 -2.84 12.81
C HIS A 44 -10.88 -2.45 12.12
N LEU A 45 -10.95 -1.99 10.87
CA LEU A 45 -9.80 -1.47 10.12
C LEU A 45 -9.89 0.04 9.99
N TYR A 46 -8.84 0.75 10.43
CA TYR A 46 -8.62 2.14 10.05
C TYR A 46 -7.71 2.19 8.84
N VAL A 47 -8.15 2.86 7.79
CA VAL A 47 -7.46 2.89 6.50
C VAL A 47 -7.45 4.28 5.87
N SER A 48 -6.53 4.50 4.94
CA SER A 48 -6.62 5.56 3.93
C SER A 48 -6.68 4.90 2.55
N TYR A 49 -7.61 5.30 1.71
CA TYR A 49 -7.71 4.82 0.33
C TYR A 49 -6.50 5.21 -0.53
N ALA A 50 -5.79 6.27 -0.15
CA ALA A 50 -4.55 6.66 -0.81
C ALA A 50 -3.37 5.72 -0.52
N CYS A 51 -3.33 5.13 0.69
CA CYS A 51 -2.18 4.37 1.17
C CYS A 51 -2.07 2.98 0.51
N PRO A 52 -0.96 2.61 -0.15
CA PRO A 52 -0.81 1.28 -0.75
C PRO A 52 -0.75 0.16 0.28
N TRP A 53 -0.26 0.45 1.48
CA TRP A 53 -0.18 -0.53 2.56
C TRP A 53 -1.56 -0.87 3.12
N ALA A 54 -2.41 0.14 3.34
CA ALA A 54 -3.81 -0.07 3.74
C ALA A 54 -4.64 -0.71 2.62
N HIS A 55 -4.36 -0.38 1.37
CA HIS A 55 -5.05 -0.94 0.21
C HIS A 55 -4.92 -2.47 0.14
N ARG A 56 -3.78 -3.07 0.59
CA ARG A 56 -3.63 -4.53 0.72
C ARG A 56 -4.75 -5.15 1.54
N THR A 57 -5.05 -4.55 2.67
CA THR A 57 -6.08 -5.07 3.60
C THR A 57 -7.48 -4.91 3.04
N LEU A 58 -7.74 -3.85 2.30
CA LEU A 58 -9.02 -3.60 1.64
C LEU A 58 -9.28 -4.61 0.51
N VAL A 59 -8.30 -4.83 -0.39
CA VAL A 59 -8.40 -5.85 -1.45
C VAL A 59 -8.63 -7.22 -0.82
N THR A 60 -7.83 -7.59 0.18
CA THR A 60 -7.95 -8.88 0.85
C THR A 60 -9.33 -9.08 1.48
N ARG A 61 -9.80 -8.07 2.23
CA ARG A 61 -11.13 -8.07 2.86
C ARG A 61 -12.23 -8.26 1.82
N LYS A 62 -12.14 -7.59 0.68
CA LYS A 62 -13.09 -7.67 -0.42
C LYS A 62 -13.09 -9.04 -1.09
N LEU A 63 -11.91 -9.54 -1.46
CA LEU A 63 -11.76 -10.86 -2.12
C LEU A 63 -12.27 -12.01 -1.25
N LEU A 64 -12.12 -11.90 0.07
CA LEU A 64 -12.58 -12.91 1.02
C LEU A 64 -14.06 -12.76 1.42
N GLY A 65 -14.75 -11.70 0.99
CA GLY A 65 -16.12 -11.42 1.38
C GLY A 65 -16.29 -11.14 2.87
N LEU A 66 -15.36 -10.36 3.47
CA LEU A 66 -15.32 -10.06 4.89
C LEU A 66 -15.93 -8.69 5.25
N GLU A 67 -16.72 -8.08 4.35
CA GLU A 67 -17.27 -6.74 4.56
C GLU A 67 -18.22 -6.67 5.77
N ASP A 68 -18.95 -7.74 6.05
CA ASP A 68 -19.84 -7.86 7.22
C ASP A 68 -19.13 -8.42 8.46
N VAL A 69 -17.85 -8.83 8.34
CA VAL A 69 -17.06 -9.44 9.42
C VAL A 69 -16.11 -8.44 10.07
N VAL A 70 -15.41 -7.65 9.25
CA VAL A 70 -14.44 -6.63 9.69
C VAL A 70 -14.89 -5.29 9.14
N SER A 71 -15.30 -4.38 10.01
CA SER A 71 -15.72 -3.02 9.63
C SER A 71 -14.54 -2.14 9.24
N VAL A 72 -14.81 -1.00 8.59
CA VAL A 72 -13.76 -0.08 8.08
C VAL A 72 -14.17 1.35 8.30
N ASP A 73 -13.25 2.19 8.79
CA ASP A 73 -13.34 3.64 8.73
C ASP A 73 -12.15 4.23 7.96
N VAL A 74 -12.43 5.28 7.22
CA VAL A 74 -11.53 5.86 6.23
C VAL A 74 -11.15 7.27 6.62
N VAL A 75 -9.85 7.51 6.81
CA VAL A 75 -9.31 8.83 7.08
C VAL A 75 -9.16 9.67 5.81
N ASP A 76 -9.05 10.99 5.98
CA ASP A 76 -8.80 11.95 4.90
C ASP A 76 -7.54 11.57 4.10
N PRO A 77 -7.57 11.64 2.78
CA PRO A 77 -6.37 11.46 1.97
C PRO A 77 -5.30 12.51 2.26
N PHE A 78 -5.69 13.72 2.69
CA PHE A 78 -4.75 14.77 3.07
C PHE A 78 -4.32 14.60 4.53
N ARG A 79 -3.02 14.35 4.72
CA ARG A 79 -2.40 14.24 6.04
C ARG A 79 -1.83 15.59 6.47
N ASN A 80 -2.47 16.24 7.42
CA ASN A 80 -2.08 17.55 7.96
C ASN A 80 -1.03 17.45 9.09
N GLU A 81 -0.74 18.57 9.79
CA GLU A 81 0.19 18.61 10.93
C GLU A 81 -0.27 17.75 12.12
N ASP A 82 -1.57 17.51 12.23
CA ASP A 82 -2.16 16.65 13.25
C ASP A 82 -2.24 15.16 12.85
N GLY A 83 -1.80 14.82 11.66
CA GLY A 83 -1.77 13.45 11.13
C GLY A 83 -2.99 13.11 10.28
N TRP A 84 -3.45 11.88 10.41
CA TRP A 84 -4.64 11.36 9.73
C TRP A 84 -5.91 11.78 10.45
N GLN A 85 -6.80 12.51 9.77
CA GLN A 85 -8.06 13.03 10.32
C GLN A 85 -9.25 12.24 9.75
N PHE A 86 -10.32 12.10 10.54
CA PHE A 86 -11.62 11.63 10.08
C PHE A 86 -12.46 12.83 9.63
N THR A 87 -12.81 12.90 8.35
CA THR A 87 -13.51 14.05 7.71
C THR A 87 -14.71 13.54 6.91
N PRO A 88 -15.85 13.23 7.58
CA PRO A 88 -17.01 12.63 6.93
C PRO A 88 -17.65 13.53 5.85
N GLU A 89 -17.32 14.83 5.82
CA GLU A 89 -17.78 15.77 4.79
C GLU A 89 -17.07 15.58 3.45
N ARG A 90 -15.91 14.89 3.45
CA ARG A 90 -15.15 14.57 2.24
C ARG A 90 -15.64 13.25 1.66
N GLU A 91 -15.85 13.22 0.36
CA GLU A 91 -16.29 12.01 -0.35
C GLU A 91 -15.34 10.84 -0.09
N GLY A 92 -15.90 9.70 0.32
CA GLY A 92 -15.16 8.47 0.63
C GLY A 92 -14.51 8.42 2.01
N CYS A 93 -14.54 9.52 2.80
CA CYS A 93 -14.09 9.53 4.20
C CYS A 93 -15.26 9.26 5.16
N THR A 94 -14.93 8.79 6.37
CA THR A 94 -15.92 8.48 7.41
C THR A 94 -15.63 9.25 8.70
N THR A 95 -16.54 9.19 9.64
CA THR A 95 -16.22 9.37 11.07
C THR A 95 -15.49 8.12 11.57
N ASP A 96 -14.84 8.18 12.72
CA ASP A 96 -14.55 6.98 13.50
C ASP A 96 -15.84 6.48 14.14
N SER A 97 -16.35 5.37 13.63
CA SER A 97 -17.63 4.77 14.04
C SER A 97 -17.51 3.92 15.31
N VAL A 98 -16.30 3.62 15.77
CA VAL A 98 -16.01 2.76 16.91
C VAL A 98 -15.78 3.58 18.17
N ASN A 99 -14.80 4.48 18.15
CA ASN A 99 -14.35 5.24 19.33
C ASN A 99 -14.77 6.71 19.29
N GLY A 100 -15.11 7.25 18.11
CA GLY A 100 -15.47 8.65 17.92
C GLY A 100 -14.27 9.59 17.96
N PHE A 101 -13.09 9.14 17.61
CA PHE A 101 -11.88 9.95 17.51
C PHE A 101 -11.97 10.94 16.35
N ASP A 102 -11.39 12.13 16.51
CA ASP A 102 -11.23 13.10 15.42
C ASP A 102 -9.99 12.79 14.57
N TYR A 103 -8.95 12.20 15.19
CA TYR A 103 -7.68 11.86 14.54
C TYR A 103 -7.25 10.43 14.88
N LEU A 104 -6.71 9.72 13.90
CA LEU A 104 -6.20 8.34 14.08
C LEU A 104 -5.11 8.25 15.16
N ARG A 105 -4.35 9.32 15.42
CA ARG A 105 -3.34 9.35 16.48
C ARG A 105 -3.92 9.08 17.87
N GLU A 106 -5.21 9.37 18.09
CA GLU A 106 -5.89 9.12 19.35
C GLU A 106 -6.00 7.61 19.63
N ALA A 107 -6.24 6.78 18.60
CA ALA A 107 -6.22 5.32 18.73
C ALA A 107 -4.84 4.79 19.16
N TYR A 108 -3.75 5.41 18.73
CA TYR A 108 -2.40 5.00 19.11
C TYR A 108 -2.08 5.29 20.57
N VAL A 109 -2.52 6.44 21.07
CA VAL A 109 -2.34 6.83 22.48
C VAL A 109 -3.30 6.08 23.40
N GLU A 110 -4.50 5.73 22.93
CA GLU A 110 -5.43 4.86 23.66
C GLU A 110 -4.82 3.47 23.84
N ALA A 111 -4.23 2.90 22.78
CA ALA A 111 -3.58 1.59 22.86
C ALA A 111 -2.28 1.59 23.68
N ASP A 112 -1.47 2.67 23.60
CA ASP A 112 -0.24 2.86 24.37
C ASP A 112 -0.01 4.34 24.70
N PRO A 113 -0.31 4.79 25.95
CA PRO A 113 -0.11 6.18 26.35
C PRO A 113 1.33 6.71 26.25
N ASN A 114 2.33 5.83 26.17
CA ASN A 114 3.74 6.20 26.02
C ASN A 114 4.27 5.89 24.61
N TYR A 115 3.38 5.71 23.64
CA TYR A 115 3.75 5.34 22.28
C TYR A 115 4.85 6.25 21.71
N THR A 116 5.87 5.64 21.13
CA THR A 116 6.90 6.33 20.35
C THR A 116 6.94 5.76 18.94
N GLY A 117 6.61 6.58 17.96
CA GLY A 117 6.62 6.17 16.55
C GLY A 117 5.61 6.93 15.69
N ARG A 118 5.59 6.58 14.41
CA ARG A 118 4.69 7.18 13.43
C ARG A 118 3.29 6.60 13.52
N VAL A 119 2.29 7.45 13.36
CA VAL A 119 0.89 7.02 13.17
C VAL A 119 0.68 6.66 11.71
N THR A 120 0.46 5.39 11.43
CA THR A 120 0.35 4.81 10.09
C THR A 120 -0.96 4.07 9.89
N VAL A 121 -1.32 3.81 8.63
CA VAL A 121 -2.42 2.94 8.22
C VAL A 121 -1.85 1.79 7.36
N PRO A 122 -2.45 0.58 7.38
CA PRO A 122 -3.68 0.20 8.11
C PRO A 122 -3.45 0.05 9.61
N VAL A 123 -4.54 0.06 10.37
CA VAL A 123 -4.60 -0.36 11.77
C VAL A 123 -5.70 -1.40 11.89
N LEU A 124 -5.40 -2.55 12.48
CA LEU A 124 -6.39 -3.53 12.94
C LEU A 124 -6.67 -3.28 14.41
N TRP A 125 -7.88 -2.85 14.73
CA TRP A 125 -8.36 -2.52 16.07
C TRP A 125 -9.24 -3.63 16.62
N ASP A 126 -9.09 -3.97 17.90
CA ASP A 126 -10.00 -4.85 18.65
C ASP A 126 -10.98 -3.98 19.44
N THR A 127 -12.26 -4.05 19.14
CA THR A 127 -13.30 -3.21 19.78
C THR A 127 -13.73 -3.71 21.16
N GLU A 128 -13.33 -4.92 21.56
CA GLU A 128 -13.59 -5.44 22.89
C GLU A 128 -12.47 -5.13 23.88
N GLU A 129 -11.22 -5.14 23.38
CA GLU A 129 -10.03 -4.87 24.20
C GLU A 129 -9.59 -3.39 24.12
N ASP A 130 -10.27 -2.59 23.30
CA ASP A 130 -9.99 -1.17 23.04
C ASP A 130 -8.51 -0.91 22.74
N THR A 131 -7.94 -1.67 21.78
CA THR A 131 -6.51 -1.59 21.47
C THR A 131 -6.17 -1.89 20.02
N ILE A 132 -5.00 -1.44 19.59
CA ILE A 132 -4.41 -1.81 18.30
C ILE A 132 -3.84 -3.22 18.40
N VAL A 133 -4.36 -4.16 17.62
CA VAL A 133 -3.79 -5.50 17.48
C VAL A 133 -2.55 -5.46 16.62
N ASN A 134 -2.65 -4.85 15.43
CA ASN A 134 -1.57 -4.87 14.46
C ASN A 134 -1.66 -3.68 13.48
N ASN A 135 -0.51 -3.09 13.13
CA ASN A 135 -0.40 -2.04 12.13
C ASN A 135 0.62 -2.36 11.02
N GLU A 136 1.00 -3.64 10.86
CA GLU A 136 1.82 -4.10 9.76
C GLU A 136 0.95 -4.74 8.67
N SER A 137 0.87 -4.10 7.52
CA SER A 137 -0.06 -4.48 6.45
C SER A 137 0.06 -5.94 5.98
N ARG A 138 1.28 -6.49 5.91
CA ARG A 138 1.52 -7.89 5.55
C ARG A 138 0.93 -8.85 6.59
N GLU A 139 1.06 -8.53 7.87
CA GLU A 139 0.56 -9.37 8.95
C GLU A 139 -0.95 -9.24 9.12
N VAL A 140 -1.50 -8.02 8.94
CA VAL A 140 -2.96 -7.82 8.89
C VAL A 140 -3.55 -8.62 7.72
N MET A 141 -2.97 -8.55 6.53
CA MET A 141 -3.38 -9.33 5.37
C MET A 141 -3.34 -10.84 5.69
N ARG A 142 -2.23 -11.35 6.28
CA ARG A 142 -2.09 -12.75 6.68
C ARG A 142 -3.13 -13.17 7.74
N ASN A 143 -3.49 -12.31 8.68
CA ASN A 143 -4.60 -12.58 9.62
C ASN A 143 -5.93 -12.74 8.88
N LEU A 144 -6.23 -11.85 7.94
CA LEU A 144 -7.46 -11.93 7.15
C LEU A 144 -7.53 -13.22 6.33
N THR A 145 -6.44 -13.63 5.69
CA THR A 145 -6.39 -14.80 4.80
C THR A 145 -6.31 -16.13 5.52
N THR A 146 -5.88 -16.17 6.77
CA THR A 146 -5.73 -17.43 7.52
C THR A 146 -6.73 -17.60 8.64
N VAL A 147 -7.02 -16.55 9.40
CA VAL A 147 -7.86 -16.61 10.60
C VAL A 147 -9.30 -16.22 10.27
N PHE A 148 -9.48 -15.08 9.61
CA PHE A 148 -10.82 -14.58 9.26
C PHE A 148 -11.43 -15.25 8.02
N ALA A 149 -10.62 -15.87 7.15
CA ALA A 149 -11.10 -16.52 5.94
C ALA A 149 -12.19 -17.58 6.19
N ALA A 150 -12.20 -18.20 7.39
CA ALA A 150 -13.24 -19.13 7.80
C ALA A 150 -14.63 -18.48 7.96
N LEU A 151 -14.70 -17.15 8.12
CA LEU A 151 -15.92 -16.36 8.22
C LEU A 151 -16.34 -15.75 6.87
N GLY A 152 -15.54 -15.94 5.83
CA GLY A 152 -15.72 -15.36 4.51
C GLY A 152 -16.36 -16.31 3.49
N ASN A 153 -16.05 -16.06 2.22
CA ASN A 153 -16.67 -16.72 1.06
C ASN A 153 -15.97 -18.01 0.59
N GLY A 154 -14.94 -18.46 1.30
CA GLY A 154 -14.17 -19.68 0.99
C GLY A 154 -13.03 -19.52 -0.01
N VAL A 155 -12.71 -18.30 -0.45
CA VAL A 155 -11.51 -17.99 -1.23
C VAL A 155 -10.28 -18.19 -0.33
N ASP A 156 -9.25 -18.85 -0.87
CA ASP A 156 -8.00 -19.11 -0.18
C ASP A 156 -6.82 -18.40 -0.90
N LEU A 157 -6.36 -17.31 -0.34
CA LEU A 157 -5.26 -16.47 -0.87
C LEU A 157 -3.88 -16.82 -0.28
N ALA A 158 -3.83 -17.70 0.71
CA ALA A 158 -2.60 -18.17 1.35
C ALA A 158 -2.63 -19.69 1.62
N PRO A 159 -2.83 -20.52 0.58
CA PRO A 159 -2.91 -21.98 0.75
C PRO A 159 -1.68 -22.51 1.45
N GLU A 160 -1.89 -23.36 2.45
CA GLU A 160 -0.81 -23.87 3.31
C GLU A 160 0.38 -24.47 2.53
N PRO A 161 0.18 -25.26 1.45
CA PRO A 161 1.29 -25.80 0.68
C PRO A 161 2.13 -24.76 -0.07
N LEU A 162 1.56 -23.59 -0.37
CA LEU A 162 2.22 -22.50 -1.11
C LEU A 162 2.73 -21.38 -0.22
N ARG A 163 2.51 -21.41 1.10
CA ARG A 163 2.88 -20.30 2.00
C ARG A 163 4.36 -19.95 1.93
N GLY A 164 5.24 -20.94 1.80
CA GLY A 164 6.66 -20.69 1.64
C GLY A 164 6.99 -19.90 0.38
N GLU A 165 6.39 -20.29 -0.76
CA GLU A 165 6.58 -19.58 -2.04
C GLU A 165 5.95 -18.18 -2.03
N ILE A 166 4.80 -18.03 -1.37
CA ILE A 166 4.14 -16.73 -1.17
C ILE A 166 5.02 -15.81 -0.32
N ASP A 167 5.58 -16.32 0.78
CA ASP A 167 6.46 -15.55 1.65
C ASP A 167 7.74 -15.15 0.92
N ASP A 168 8.35 -16.04 0.15
CA ASP A 168 9.52 -15.75 -0.70
C ASP A 168 9.20 -14.69 -1.76
N ALA A 169 8.02 -14.73 -2.38
CA ALA A 169 7.58 -13.72 -3.35
C ALA A 169 7.38 -12.37 -2.67
N LEU A 170 6.70 -12.34 -1.51
CA LEU A 170 6.51 -11.13 -0.70
C LEU A 170 7.84 -10.49 -0.30
N ASP A 171 8.83 -11.28 0.12
CA ASP A 171 10.16 -10.80 0.49
C ASP A 171 10.90 -10.21 -0.71
N ARG A 172 10.82 -10.87 -1.87
CA ARG A 172 11.47 -10.40 -3.11
C ARG A 172 10.87 -9.12 -3.69
N ILE A 173 9.60 -8.83 -3.44
CA ILE A 173 8.97 -7.58 -3.91
C ILE A 173 9.03 -6.47 -2.88
N TYR A 174 9.24 -6.78 -1.59
CA TYR A 174 9.13 -5.78 -0.52
C TYR A 174 10.17 -4.67 -0.66
N GLU A 175 11.45 -5.00 -0.50
CA GLU A 175 12.51 -3.98 -0.51
C GLU A 175 12.72 -3.32 -1.88
N PRO A 176 12.82 -4.06 -3.00
CA PRO A 176 13.16 -3.42 -4.26
C PRO A 176 11.94 -2.75 -4.95
N ILE A 177 10.71 -3.20 -4.69
CA ILE A 177 9.52 -2.66 -5.38
C ILE A 177 8.62 -1.90 -4.42
N ASN A 178 8.00 -2.57 -3.42
CA ASN A 178 6.99 -1.91 -2.58
C ASN A 178 7.60 -0.79 -1.72
N ASN A 179 8.77 -0.99 -1.15
CA ASN A 179 9.57 0.02 -0.46
C ASN A 179 10.48 0.79 -1.42
N GLY A 180 10.92 0.15 -2.50
CA GLY A 180 11.84 0.69 -3.49
C GLY A 180 11.36 1.99 -4.14
N VAL A 181 10.07 2.11 -4.43
CA VAL A 181 9.47 3.35 -4.94
C VAL A 181 9.61 4.51 -3.95
N TYR A 182 9.59 4.24 -2.65
CA TYR A 182 9.82 5.25 -1.60
C TYR A 182 11.31 5.51 -1.42
N ARG A 183 12.16 4.48 -1.42
CA ARG A 183 13.62 4.62 -1.38
C ARG A 183 14.10 5.50 -2.52
N THR A 184 13.58 5.29 -3.72
CA THR A 184 13.88 6.12 -4.89
C THR A 184 13.32 7.53 -4.77
N GLY A 185 12.05 7.66 -4.33
CA GLY A 185 11.35 8.94 -4.25
C GLY A 185 11.89 9.88 -3.18
N PHE A 186 12.36 9.35 -2.05
CA PHE A 186 12.82 10.11 -0.89
C PHE A 186 14.33 10.07 -0.68
N ALA A 187 15.11 9.55 -1.62
CA ALA A 187 16.56 9.61 -1.55
C ALA A 187 17.07 11.05 -1.53
N ASP A 188 17.90 11.40 -0.55
CA ASP A 188 18.49 12.73 -0.39
C ASP A 188 19.89 12.86 -1.03
N THR A 189 20.49 11.76 -1.50
CA THR A 189 21.76 11.73 -2.20
C THR A 189 21.67 11.01 -3.55
N GLN A 190 22.55 11.39 -4.50
CA GLN A 190 22.62 10.72 -5.80
C GLN A 190 22.92 9.23 -5.65
N SER A 191 23.85 8.87 -4.76
CA SER A 191 24.24 7.46 -4.55
C SER A 191 23.05 6.62 -4.06
N ALA A 192 22.29 7.12 -3.06
CA ALA A 192 21.12 6.43 -2.53
C ALA A 192 20.01 6.30 -3.61
N TYR A 193 19.84 7.34 -4.44
CA TYR A 193 18.92 7.29 -5.56
C TYR A 193 19.32 6.24 -6.60
N ASP A 194 20.59 6.26 -7.05
CA ASP A 194 21.09 5.35 -8.09
C ASP A 194 21.00 3.88 -7.65
N GLU A 195 21.30 3.60 -6.39
CA GLU A 195 21.15 2.28 -5.81
C GLU A 195 19.68 1.84 -5.82
N ALA A 196 18.80 2.65 -5.24
CA ALA A 196 17.38 2.32 -5.11
C ALA A 196 16.67 2.15 -6.47
N VAL A 197 16.94 3.05 -7.43
CA VAL A 197 16.31 2.98 -8.76
C VAL A 197 16.82 1.80 -9.58
N THR A 198 18.09 1.44 -9.42
CA THR A 198 18.68 0.26 -10.09
C THR A 198 18.03 -1.02 -9.59
N GLU A 199 17.97 -1.20 -8.26
CA GLU A 199 17.31 -2.36 -7.65
C GLU A 199 15.83 -2.47 -8.04
N LEU A 200 15.12 -1.33 -8.08
CA LEU A 200 13.72 -1.27 -8.48
C LEU A 200 13.50 -1.79 -9.90
N PHE A 201 14.30 -1.32 -10.86
CA PHE A 201 14.14 -1.72 -12.26
C PHE A 201 14.63 -3.14 -12.52
N GLU A 202 15.70 -3.58 -11.88
CA GLU A 202 16.16 -4.98 -11.96
C GLU A 202 15.09 -5.93 -11.42
N ALA A 203 14.42 -5.57 -10.33
CA ALA A 203 13.31 -6.36 -9.80
C ALA A 203 12.09 -6.38 -10.74
N LEU A 204 11.74 -5.25 -11.35
CA LEU A 204 10.66 -5.21 -12.33
C LEU A 204 10.99 -6.02 -13.60
N GLU A 205 12.23 -5.98 -14.08
CA GLU A 205 12.70 -6.81 -15.20
C GLU A 205 12.65 -8.31 -14.87
N HIS A 206 13.04 -8.68 -13.64
CA HIS A 206 12.91 -10.05 -13.16
C HIS A 206 11.45 -10.51 -13.18
N TRP A 207 10.54 -9.75 -12.59
CA TRP A 207 9.13 -10.11 -12.55
C TRP A 207 8.46 -10.04 -13.93
N ASP A 208 8.89 -9.14 -14.81
CA ASP A 208 8.42 -9.15 -16.20
C ASP A 208 8.76 -10.47 -16.91
N SER A 209 9.96 -10.98 -16.68
CA SER A 209 10.39 -12.29 -17.22
C SER A 209 9.60 -13.45 -16.62
N VAL A 210 9.36 -13.46 -15.31
CA VAL A 210 8.56 -14.49 -14.63
C VAL A 210 7.12 -14.49 -15.15
N LEU A 211 6.52 -13.31 -15.25
CA LEU A 211 5.14 -13.12 -15.69
C LEU A 211 4.93 -13.35 -17.21
N ALA A 212 5.97 -13.59 -17.99
CA ALA A 212 5.83 -14.01 -19.38
C ALA A 212 5.23 -15.42 -19.50
N ASP A 213 5.53 -16.30 -18.54
CA ASP A 213 5.24 -17.73 -18.58
C ASP A 213 4.20 -18.18 -17.53
N GLN A 214 3.91 -17.37 -16.51
CA GLN A 214 2.90 -17.65 -15.48
C GLN A 214 1.96 -16.48 -15.24
N ARG A 215 0.72 -16.75 -14.83
CA ARG A 215 -0.32 -15.73 -14.69
C ARG A 215 -0.10 -14.82 -13.48
N TYR A 216 0.33 -15.39 -12.35
CA TYR A 216 0.50 -14.69 -11.06
C TYR A 216 1.92 -14.87 -10.53
N LEU A 217 2.27 -14.18 -9.43
CA LEU A 217 3.62 -14.24 -8.86
C LEU A 217 3.97 -15.62 -8.32
N VAL A 218 2.96 -16.40 -7.92
CA VAL A 218 3.12 -17.79 -7.47
C VAL A 218 2.30 -18.69 -8.40
N GLY A 219 2.86 -18.96 -9.59
CA GLY A 219 2.26 -19.81 -10.60
C GLY A 219 1.00 -19.22 -11.26
N ASP A 220 -0.06 -20.01 -11.29
CA ASP A 220 -1.34 -19.69 -11.94
C ASP A 220 -2.48 -19.36 -10.96
N ARG A 221 -2.15 -19.16 -9.70
CA ARG A 221 -3.08 -18.90 -8.62
C ARG A 221 -2.89 -17.53 -7.98
N LEU A 222 -3.97 -16.75 -7.85
CA LEU A 222 -4.00 -15.48 -7.14
C LEU A 222 -3.71 -15.69 -5.63
N THR A 223 -2.76 -14.93 -5.10
CA THR A 223 -2.29 -15.02 -3.71
C THR A 223 -2.08 -13.64 -3.07
N GLU A 224 -1.72 -13.62 -1.79
CA GLU A 224 -1.31 -12.40 -1.06
C GLU A 224 -0.17 -11.64 -1.75
N ALA A 225 0.75 -12.34 -2.42
CA ALA A 225 1.87 -11.73 -3.12
C ALA A 225 1.38 -10.82 -4.27
N ASP A 226 0.35 -11.26 -5.00
CA ASP A 226 -0.25 -10.49 -6.09
C ASP A 226 -0.95 -9.23 -5.57
N ILE A 227 -1.64 -9.33 -4.43
CA ILE A 227 -2.26 -8.17 -3.77
C ILE A 227 -1.18 -7.15 -3.37
N ALA A 228 -0.09 -7.61 -2.77
CA ALA A 228 1.01 -6.74 -2.34
C ALA A 228 1.72 -6.06 -3.51
N MET A 229 1.89 -6.75 -4.64
CA MET A 229 2.46 -6.19 -5.87
C MET A 229 1.51 -5.18 -6.51
N TYR A 230 0.24 -5.55 -6.66
CA TYR A 230 -0.80 -4.71 -7.28
C TYR A 230 -0.87 -3.32 -6.68
N THR A 231 -0.91 -3.22 -5.36
CA THR A 231 -1.11 -1.93 -4.67
C THR A 231 -0.01 -0.92 -4.92
N THR A 232 1.20 -1.39 -5.27
CA THR A 232 2.30 -0.54 -5.74
C THR A 232 2.17 -0.24 -7.23
N LEU A 233 1.94 -1.26 -8.07
CA LEU A 233 1.88 -1.10 -9.52
C LEU A 233 0.76 -0.16 -9.98
N VAL A 234 -0.42 -0.21 -9.36
CA VAL A 234 -1.58 0.64 -9.72
C VAL A 234 -1.32 2.13 -9.47
N ARG A 235 -0.29 2.47 -8.69
CA ARG A 235 0.17 3.82 -8.40
C ARG A 235 1.46 4.20 -9.14
N PHE A 236 2.08 3.25 -9.86
CA PHE A 236 3.46 3.40 -10.31
C PHE A 236 3.65 4.58 -11.26
N ASP A 237 2.97 4.56 -12.40
CA ASP A 237 3.18 5.58 -13.44
C ASP A 237 2.67 6.96 -13.02
N GLU A 238 1.56 7.04 -12.30
CA GLU A 238 0.92 8.30 -11.95
C GLU A 238 1.53 8.96 -10.70
N VAL A 239 1.97 8.15 -9.73
CA VAL A 239 2.48 8.65 -8.45
C VAL A 239 4.00 8.54 -8.40
N TYR A 240 4.51 7.32 -8.35
CA TYR A 240 5.91 7.07 -8.01
C TYR A 240 6.88 7.50 -9.12
N HIS A 241 6.47 7.37 -10.37
CA HIS A 241 7.22 7.86 -11.52
C HIS A 241 7.35 9.39 -11.53
N THR A 242 6.39 10.11 -10.99
CA THR A 242 6.35 11.57 -11.01
C THR A 242 7.11 12.22 -9.83
N ILE A 243 7.13 11.61 -8.66
CA ILE A 243 7.78 12.15 -7.45
C ILE A 243 9.23 12.56 -7.71
N PRO A 244 10.10 11.71 -8.29
CA PRO A 244 11.47 12.10 -8.58
C PRO A 244 11.60 13.26 -9.57
N ASN A 245 10.78 13.30 -10.61
CA ASN A 245 10.78 14.41 -11.58
C ASN A 245 10.38 15.74 -10.94
N THR A 246 9.43 15.68 -10.03
CA THR A 246 8.94 16.81 -9.25
C THR A 246 10.02 17.38 -8.33
N LEU A 247 10.76 16.54 -7.60
CA LEU A 247 11.88 16.98 -6.76
C LEU A 247 12.99 17.66 -7.56
N ARG A 248 13.25 17.23 -8.79
CA ARG A 248 14.22 17.85 -9.70
C ARG A 248 13.88 19.29 -10.08
N GLU A 249 12.61 19.63 -10.24
CA GLU A 249 12.16 20.96 -10.60
C GLU A 249 12.31 21.96 -9.43
N VAL A 250 12.29 21.46 -8.19
CA VAL A 250 12.23 22.28 -6.97
C VAL A 250 13.54 22.45 -6.27
N ARG A 251 14.41 21.47 -6.37
CA ARG A 251 15.76 21.51 -5.82
C ARG A 251 16.77 21.48 -6.97
N PRO A 252 17.12 22.66 -7.51
CA PRO A 252 18.10 22.77 -8.60
C PRO A 252 19.47 22.17 -8.26
N GLU A 253 19.80 22.10 -6.97
CA GLU A 253 20.98 21.41 -6.46
C GLU A 253 20.96 19.90 -6.71
N TYR A 254 19.79 19.34 -6.96
CA TYR A 254 19.61 17.95 -7.35
C TYR A 254 19.57 17.75 -8.89
N THR A 255 20.02 18.72 -9.68
CA THR A 255 20.00 18.65 -11.15
C THR A 255 20.90 17.55 -11.73
N ASP A 256 21.93 17.15 -10.99
CA ASP A 256 22.81 16.04 -11.35
C ASP A 256 22.25 14.67 -10.95
N TYR A 257 21.19 14.68 -10.19
CA TYR A 257 20.45 13.55 -9.73
C TYR A 257 19.77 12.85 -10.88
N ARG A 258 20.14 12.08 -11.71
CA ARG A 258 19.19 11.35 -12.56
C ARG A 258 19.55 11.30 -14.04
N ASP A 259 20.78 10.88 -14.28
CA ASP A 259 21.12 10.34 -15.58
C ASP A 259 20.46 8.97 -15.83
N THR A 260 19.90 8.34 -14.77
CA THR A 260 19.17 7.08 -14.91
C THR A 260 17.76 7.37 -15.47
N ALA A 261 17.50 6.92 -16.68
CA ALA A 261 16.19 7.05 -17.30
C ALA A 261 15.15 6.30 -16.46
N TRP A 262 14.13 7.01 -15.96
CA TRP A 262 13.02 6.40 -15.27
C TRP A 262 12.11 5.69 -16.29
N LYS A 263 11.90 4.40 -16.12
CA LYS A 263 11.04 3.59 -16.96
C LYS A 263 9.59 3.65 -16.48
N GLN A 264 8.64 3.54 -17.40
CA GLN A 264 7.21 3.37 -17.12
C GLN A 264 6.84 1.89 -17.11
N LEU A 265 5.69 1.53 -16.55
CA LEU A 265 5.21 0.14 -16.58
C LEU A 265 5.00 -0.41 -17.99
N THR A 266 4.75 0.47 -18.97
CA THR A 266 4.68 0.09 -20.39
C THR A 266 6.01 -0.45 -20.95
N ASP A 267 7.15 -0.16 -20.30
CA ASP A 267 8.45 -0.73 -20.65
C ASP A 267 8.62 -2.18 -20.17
N PHE A 268 7.69 -2.65 -19.31
CA PHE A 268 7.61 -4.01 -18.78
C PHE A 268 6.27 -4.64 -19.21
N PRO A 269 6.18 -5.16 -20.43
CA PRO A 269 4.90 -5.51 -21.06
C PRO A 269 4.12 -6.60 -20.31
N ASN A 270 4.80 -7.56 -19.67
CA ASN A 270 4.16 -8.63 -18.90
C ASN A 270 3.67 -8.11 -17.53
N VAL A 271 4.46 -7.28 -16.85
CA VAL A 271 4.05 -6.59 -15.61
C VAL A 271 2.85 -5.67 -15.89
N TYR A 272 2.86 -4.92 -16.98
CA TYR A 272 1.74 -4.03 -17.33
C TYR A 272 0.48 -4.80 -17.72
N ALA A 273 0.62 -5.93 -18.43
CA ALA A 273 -0.50 -6.82 -18.71
C ALA A 273 -1.04 -7.47 -17.42
N TYR A 274 -0.16 -7.87 -16.50
CA TYR A 274 -0.51 -8.41 -15.20
C TYR A 274 -1.26 -7.38 -14.32
N LEU A 275 -0.81 -6.13 -14.28
CA LEU A 275 -1.55 -5.06 -13.59
C LEU A 275 -2.97 -4.94 -14.12
N ARG A 276 -3.17 -5.02 -15.46
CA ARG A 276 -4.51 -4.96 -16.07
C ARG A 276 -5.36 -6.18 -15.75
N ASP A 277 -4.78 -7.38 -15.73
CA ASP A 277 -5.46 -8.61 -15.34
C ASP A 277 -5.98 -8.51 -13.89
N LEU A 278 -5.13 -8.07 -12.98
CA LEU A 278 -5.53 -7.86 -11.57
C LEU A 278 -6.59 -6.76 -11.44
N TYR A 279 -6.41 -5.61 -12.09
CA TYR A 279 -7.40 -4.52 -12.02
C TYR A 279 -8.78 -4.94 -12.51
N GLN A 280 -8.86 -5.81 -13.54
CA GLN A 280 -10.10 -6.34 -14.09
C GLN A 280 -10.67 -7.52 -13.29
N THR A 281 -9.94 -8.04 -12.31
CA THR A 281 -10.42 -9.04 -11.38
C THR A 281 -11.31 -8.38 -10.32
N ASP A 282 -12.49 -8.96 -10.06
CA ASP A 282 -13.43 -8.46 -9.04
C ASP A 282 -12.71 -8.26 -7.69
N GLY A 283 -13.02 -7.17 -7.00
CA GLY A 283 -12.41 -6.80 -5.73
C GLY A 283 -11.22 -5.85 -5.83
N PHE A 284 -10.48 -5.81 -6.95
CA PHE A 284 -9.33 -4.94 -7.11
C PHE A 284 -9.72 -3.52 -7.53
N HIS A 285 -10.46 -3.36 -8.64
CA HIS A 285 -10.88 -2.03 -9.10
C HIS A 285 -11.84 -1.36 -8.12
N GLU A 286 -12.72 -2.13 -7.47
CA GLU A 286 -13.71 -1.65 -6.49
C GLU A 286 -13.06 -1.04 -5.25
N THR A 287 -11.84 -1.45 -4.92
CA THR A 287 -11.05 -0.93 -3.79
C THR A 287 -10.00 0.11 -4.22
N THR A 288 -9.91 0.43 -5.51
CA THR A 288 -8.95 1.41 -6.05
C THR A 288 -9.59 2.78 -6.20
N HIS A 289 -9.23 3.70 -5.32
CA HIS A 289 -9.80 5.06 -5.27
C HIS A 289 -8.81 6.09 -5.83
N PHE A 290 -8.79 6.27 -7.15
CA PHE A 290 -7.85 7.19 -7.81
C PHE A 290 -8.00 8.65 -7.37
N SER A 291 -9.19 9.10 -6.99
CA SER A 291 -9.40 10.45 -6.43
C SER A 291 -8.59 10.65 -5.14
N HIS A 292 -8.71 9.73 -4.19
CA HIS A 292 -7.95 9.79 -2.94
C HIS A 292 -6.44 9.64 -3.16
N ILE A 293 -6.04 8.78 -4.11
CA ILE A 293 -4.63 8.62 -4.47
C ILE A 293 -4.09 9.94 -5.01
N SER A 294 -4.77 10.57 -5.99
CA SER A 294 -4.31 11.83 -6.55
C SER A 294 -4.30 12.96 -5.51
N GLU A 295 -5.34 13.08 -4.68
CA GLU A 295 -5.42 14.11 -3.64
C GLU A 295 -4.32 13.98 -2.58
N HIS A 296 -3.94 12.76 -2.20
CA HIS A 296 -2.86 12.54 -1.24
C HIS A 296 -1.50 12.99 -1.76
N TYR A 297 -1.21 12.66 -3.02
CA TYR A 297 0.09 12.95 -3.63
C TYR A 297 0.14 14.33 -4.32
N ASP A 298 -0.99 14.97 -4.56
CA ASP A 298 -1.12 16.36 -5.02
C ASP A 298 -1.17 17.35 -3.85
N CYS A 299 -0.40 17.09 -2.81
CA CYS A 299 -0.45 17.83 -1.56
C CYS A 299 -0.47 19.35 -1.73
N PRO A 300 -1.44 20.09 -1.11
CA PRO A 300 -1.39 21.54 -0.97
C PRO A 300 -0.12 21.96 -0.23
N GLY A 301 0.72 22.75 -0.87
CA GLY A 301 2.02 23.17 -0.34
C GLY A 301 3.20 22.62 -1.13
N SER A 302 2.98 21.68 -2.06
CA SER A 302 3.93 21.43 -3.13
C SER A 302 4.12 22.74 -3.90
N PRO A 303 5.36 23.15 -4.24
CA PRO A 303 5.60 24.31 -5.09
C PRO A 303 4.80 24.22 -6.40
N PRO A 304 4.38 25.38 -6.98
CA PRO A 304 3.64 25.39 -8.24
C PRO A 304 4.39 24.63 -9.33
N GLY A 305 3.74 23.63 -9.93
CA GLY A 305 4.34 22.76 -10.94
C GLY A 305 4.82 21.40 -10.41
N MET A 306 4.76 21.16 -9.10
CA MET A 306 5.17 19.91 -8.44
C MET A 306 4.06 18.89 -8.27
N ALA A 307 2.81 19.33 -8.37
CA ALA A 307 1.71 18.38 -8.37
C ALA A 307 1.89 17.43 -9.55
N PRO A 308 1.92 16.10 -9.30
CA PRO A 308 1.86 15.15 -10.38
C PRO A 308 0.66 15.52 -11.26
N LYS A 309 0.85 15.59 -12.58
CA LYS A 309 -0.27 15.75 -13.48
C LYS A 309 -1.00 14.41 -13.58
N PHE A 310 -1.80 14.12 -12.57
CA PHE A 310 -2.63 12.92 -12.58
C PHE A 310 -3.59 12.98 -13.77
N LEU A 311 -3.68 11.88 -14.48
CA LEU A 311 -4.76 11.68 -15.41
C LEU A 311 -6.09 11.65 -14.64
N PRO A 312 -7.20 12.11 -15.25
CA PRO A 312 -8.51 11.96 -14.65
C PRO A 312 -8.75 10.48 -14.25
N PRO A 313 -9.37 10.22 -13.08
CA PRO A 313 -9.64 8.85 -12.60
C PRO A 313 -10.31 7.94 -13.64
N GLU A 314 -11.22 8.50 -14.46
CA GLU A 314 -11.87 7.77 -15.54
C GLU A 314 -10.88 7.35 -16.65
N GLU A 315 -9.92 8.20 -16.99
CA GLU A 315 -8.91 7.88 -18.01
C GLU A 315 -7.96 6.80 -17.53
N LEU A 316 -7.53 6.84 -16.25
CA LEU A 316 -6.72 5.81 -15.61
C LEU A 316 -7.45 4.47 -15.61
N SER A 317 -8.69 4.46 -15.16
CA SER A 317 -9.55 3.29 -15.17
C SER A 317 -9.69 2.69 -16.58
N ASN A 318 -9.95 3.53 -17.60
CA ASN A 318 -10.09 3.08 -18.97
C ASN A 318 -8.80 2.44 -19.53
N ARG A 319 -7.62 2.95 -19.17
CA ARG A 319 -6.33 2.35 -19.55
C ARG A 319 -6.15 0.95 -18.94
N LEU A 320 -6.59 0.76 -17.71
CA LEU A 320 -6.48 -0.51 -17.01
C LEU A 320 -7.54 -1.53 -17.44
N TYR A 321 -8.64 -1.09 -18.02
CA TYR A 321 -9.63 -1.98 -18.68
C TYR A 321 -9.24 -2.42 -20.09
N ALA A 322 -8.10 -1.98 -20.62
CA ALA A 322 -7.61 -2.46 -21.91
C ALA A 322 -7.28 -3.97 -21.85
N PRO A 323 -7.45 -4.72 -22.96
CA PRO A 323 -7.17 -6.15 -23.01
C PRO A 323 -5.74 -6.51 -22.56
N HIS A 324 -5.59 -7.56 -21.77
CA HIS A 324 -4.31 -8.01 -21.20
C HIS A 324 -3.82 -9.36 -21.76
N ASN A 325 -4.70 -10.18 -22.35
CA ASN A 325 -4.39 -11.50 -22.95
C ASN A 325 -3.74 -12.53 -21.98
N ARG A 326 -3.94 -12.39 -20.68
CA ARG A 326 -3.31 -13.29 -19.70
C ARG A 326 -4.11 -14.55 -19.41
N ASP A 327 -5.39 -14.61 -19.81
CA ASP A 327 -6.22 -15.83 -19.72
C ASP A 327 -5.58 -17.05 -20.39
N ARG A 328 -4.70 -16.82 -21.40
CA ARG A 328 -3.91 -17.88 -22.07
C ARG A 328 -2.93 -18.61 -21.13
N LEU A 329 -2.57 -17.99 -20.00
CA LEU A 329 -1.61 -18.53 -19.03
C LEU A 329 -2.30 -19.34 -17.91
N THR A 330 -3.62 -19.37 -17.87
CA THR A 330 -4.35 -20.29 -17.00
C THR A 330 -4.30 -21.67 -17.67
N GLU A 331 -3.87 -22.71 -16.96
CA GLU A 331 -3.90 -24.06 -17.47
C GLU A 331 -5.33 -24.39 -17.88
N SER A 332 -5.52 -24.74 -19.15
CA SER A 332 -6.75 -25.34 -19.59
C SER A 332 -6.94 -26.64 -18.82
N GLU A 333 -7.99 -26.72 -17.97
CA GLU A 333 -8.42 -27.98 -17.40
C GLU A 333 -8.55 -29.01 -18.52
N THR A 334 -7.57 -29.90 -18.65
CA THR A 334 -7.57 -31.07 -19.54
C THR A 334 -7.92 -32.32 -18.75
#